data_090f495fac5bfde8d1507664d5de8d6d
#
_entry.id   090f495fac5bfde8d1507664d5de8d6d
#
_cell.length_a   1.000
_cell.length_b   1.000
_cell.length_c   1.000
_cell.angle_alpha   90.00
_cell.angle_beta   90.00
_cell.angle_gamma   90.00
#
_symmetry.space_group_name_H-M   'P 1'
#
loop_
_entity.id
_entity.type
_entity.pdbx_description
1 polymer ?
#
loop_
_entity_poly.entity_id
_entity_poly.type
_entity_poly.pdbx_seq_one_letter_code
_entity_poly.pdbx_strand_id
1 'polypeptide(L)'
;MKVDYNPQVGYRRTIFKEAYDFLLKPVSFSAKQDGLQITVETYQGKSAEVQVCFLTETAFRLQLIPEGETDRPGNPVFVPETRYPGSFSEQERFCEYGTEKLTLRFCKDYWEMSVYEEGELLTKEQVFDTNVDNRWKYLPTGWHYDEEGKCCRIHETMYLYSDEAFWGFGEKFTDLNKRG
;
A
#
# COMPACT_ATOMS: atom_id res chain seq x y z
N MET A 1 0.19 24.37 1.18
CA MET A 1 0.43 24.12 2.63
C MET A 1 1.61 23.17 2.75
N LYS A 2 2.71 23.52 3.44
CA LYS A 2 3.79 22.57 3.69
C LYS A 2 3.31 21.63 4.79
N VAL A 3 3.10 20.38 4.46
CA VAL A 3 2.92 19.34 5.47
C VAL A 3 4.29 19.09 6.09
N ASP A 4 4.45 19.45 7.35
CA ASP A 4 5.68 19.19 8.08
C ASP A 4 5.67 17.71 8.55
N TYR A 5 6.48 16.90 7.92
CA TYR A 5 6.62 15.47 8.23
C TYR A 5 7.52 15.20 9.44
N ASN A 6 7.75 16.19 10.28
CA ASN A 6 8.51 15.96 11.49
C ASN A 6 7.70 15.07 12.45
N PRO A 7 8.12 13.83 12.71
CA PRO A 7 7.38 12.91 13.58
C PRO A 7 7.33 13.35 15.05
N GLN A 8 8.10 14.38 15.42
CA GLN A 8 8.09 14.95 16.75
C GLN A 8 7.07 16.10 16.92
N VAL A 9 6.57 16.64 15.83
CA VAL A 9 5.50 17.65 15.86
C VAL A 9 4.17 16.90 15.76
N GLY A 10 3.46 16.82 16.87
CA GLY A 10 2.15 16.16 16.91
C GLY A 10 1.22 16.77 15.85
N TYR A 11 0.96 16.02 14.81
CA TYR A 11 0.02 16.39 13.76
C TYR A 11 -1.32 16.72 14.39
N ARG A 12 -1.81 17.93 14.21
CA ARG A 12 -3.13 18.31 14.68
C ARG A 12 -4.16 17.47 13.89
N ARG A 13 -4.93 16.69 14.59
CA ARG A 13 -5.95 15.75 14.07
C ARG A 13 -6.89 16.36 13.03
N THR A 14 -7.10 17.67 13.07
CA THR A 14 -7.94 18.46 12.15
C THR A 14 -7.35 18.58 10.75
N ILE A 15 -6.04 18.72 10.60
CA ILE A 15 -5.39 18.89 9.29
C ILE A 15 -5.39 17.58 8.51
N PHE A 16 -5.30 16.44 9.20
CA PHE A 16 -5.33 15.12 8.58
C PHE A 16 -6.70 14.70 8.09
N LYS A 17 -7.76 15.01 8.83
CA LYS A 17 -9.10 14.54 8.51
C LYS A 17 -9.64 15.01 7.15
N GLU A 18 -9.21 16.18 6.68
CA GLU A 18 -9.76 16.77 5.46
C GLU A 18 -8.87 16.57 4.25
N ALA A 19 -7.56 16.42 4.45
CA ALA A 19 -6.58 16.34 3.38
C ALA A 19 -5.99 14.93 3.14
N TYR A 20 -6.28 13.96 4.02
CA TYR A 20 -5.68 12.63 3.94
C TYR A 20 -6.74 11.55 4.17
N ASP A 21 -6.69 10.51 3.34
CA ASP A 21 -7.46 9.28 3.50
C ASP A 21 -6.55 8.06 3.35
N PHE A 22 -6.94 6.93 3.90
CA PHE A 22 -6.14 5.72 3.85
C PHE A 22 -7.01 4.45 3.85
N LEU A 23 -6.41 3.36 3.42
CA LEU A 23 -7.02 2.04 3.38
C LEU A 23 -7.24 1.53 4.81
N LEU A 24 -8.48 1.23 5.16
CA LEU A 24 -8.85 0.78 6.50
C LEU A 24 -9.10 -0.72 6.55
N LYS A 25 -9.96 -1.23 5.68
CA LYS A 25 -10.39 -2.63 5.71
C LYS A 25 -10.84 -3.11 4.33
N PRO A 26 -10.38 -4.29 3.88
CA PRO A 26 -10.94 -4.93 2.69
C PRO A 26 -12.42 -5.27 2.89
N VAL A 27 -13.23 -4.97 1.88
CA VAL A 27 -14.67 -5.28 1.82
C VAL A 27 -14.93 -6.49 0.97
N SER A 28 -14.23 -6.61 -0.17
CA SER A 28 -14.39 -7.73 -1.08
C SER A 28 -13.13 -8.00 -1.89
N PHE A 29 -13.00 -9.26 -2.33
CA PHE A 29 -11.93 -9.74 -3.19
C PHE A 29 -12.56 -10.34 -4.45
N SER A 30 -12.05 -9.98 -5.61
CA SER A 30 -12.53 -10.48 -6.91
C SER A 30 -11.34 -10.91 -7.77
N ALA A 31 -11.14 -12.22 -7.88
CA ALA A 31 -10.16 -12.76 -8.81
C ALA A 31 -10.60 -12.46 -10.25
N LYS A 32 -9.68 -11.95 -11.05
CA LYS A 32 -9.82 -11.66 -12.48
C LYS A 32 -8.88 -12.56 -13.25
N GLN A 33 -9.08 -12.61 -14.57
CA GLN A 33 -8.21 -13.39 -15.45
C GLN A 33 -6.73 -12.98 -15.30
N ASP A 34 -6.48 -11.66 -15.12
CA ASP A 34 -5.15 -11.07 -15.16
C ASP A 34 -4.73 -10.47 -13.81
N GLY A 35 -5.41 -10.80 -12.70
CA GLY A 35 -5.08 -10.23 -11.41
C GLY A 35 -6.13 -10.41 -10.32
N LEU A 36 -5.96 -9.68 -9.26
CA LEU A 36 -6.88 -9.58 -8.13
C LEU A 36 -7.34 -8.13 -7.97
N GLN A 37 -8.64 -7.93 -7.83
CA GLN A 37 -9.26 -6.65 -7.50
C GLN A 37 -9.79 -6.71 -6.07
N ILE A 38 -9.42 -5.73 -5.25
CA ILE A 38 -9.82 -5.63 -3.85
C ILE A 38 -10.58 -4.31 -3.68
N THR A 39 -11.81 -4.38 -3.19
CA THR A 39 -12.54 -3.19 -2.75
C THR A 39 -12.23 -2.96 -1.28
N VAL A 40 -11.86 -1.74 -0.91
CA VAL A 40 -11.40 -1.39 0.42
C VAL A 40 -12.20 -0.20 0.96
N GLU A 41 -12.70 -0.32 2.19
CA GLU A 41 -13.23 0.80 2.96
C GLU A 41 -12.08 1.69 3.42
N THR A 42 -12.29 3.01 3.36
CA THR A 42 -11.27 3.98 3.76
C THR A 42 -11.61 4.59 5.13
N TYR A 43 -10.62 5.24 5.75
CA TYR A 43 -10.80 5.92 7.03
C TYR A 43 -11.87 7.02 7.00
N GLN A 44 -12.04 7.70 5.87
CA GLN A 44 -13.10 8.71 5.70
C GLN A 44 -14.47 8.10 5.35
N GLY A 45 -14.60 6.77 5.35
CA GLY A 45 -15.85 6.08 5.01
C GLY A 45 -16.17 6.08 3.52
N LYS A 46 -15.17 6.29 2.69
CA LYS A 46 -15.26 6.16 1.23
C LYS A 46 -14.85 4.75 0.81
N SER A 47 -14.83 4.52 -0.49
CA SER A 47 -14.34 3.29 -1.10
C SER A 47 -13.07 3.56 -1.90
N ALA A 48 -12.18 2.59 -1.95
CA ALA A 48 -11.05 2.58 -2.87
C ALA A 48 -10.95 1.21 -3.53
N GLU A 49 -10.32 1.17 -4.69
CA GLU A 49 -10.00 -0.07 -5.37
C GLU A 49 -8.48 -0.29 -5.36
N VAL A 50 -8.06 -1.50 -5.03
CA VAL A 50 -6.69 -1.95 -5.19
C VAL A 50 -6.66 -3.05 -6.22
N GLN A 51 -5.87 -2.83 -7.27
CA GLN A 51 -5.64 -3.82 -8.32
C GLN A 51 -4.24 -4.41 -8.15
N VAL A 52 -4.15 -5.74 -8.20
CA VAL A 52 -2.89 -6.47 -8.07
C VAL A 52 -2.74 -7.40 -9.25
N CYS A 53 -1.58 -7.39 -9.89
CA CYS A 53 -1.24 -8.35 -10.93
C CYS A 53 0.23 -8.72 -10.87
N PHE A 54 0.56 -9.94 -11.25
CA PHE A 54 1.94 -10.35 -11.44
C PHE A 54 2.43 -9.96 -12.83
N LEU A 55 3.62 -9.40 -12.89
CA LEU A 55 4.33 -9.06 -14.12
C LEU A 55 5.27 -10.19 -14.54
N THR A 56 5.86 -10.84 -13.54
CA THR A 56 6.67 -12.06 -13.65
C THR A 56 6.34 -12.97 -12.46
N GLU A 57 7.00 -14.11 -12.38
CA GLU A 57 6.85 -15.03 -11.25
C GLU A 57 7.22 -14.40 -9.88
N THR A 58 8.10 -13.40 -9.88
CA THR A 58 8.65 -12.76 -8.67
C THR A 58 8.46 -11.24 -8.63
N ALA A 59 7.70 -10.68 -9.57
CA ALA A 59 7.42 -9.25 -9.61
C ALA A 59 5.92 -9.00 -9.76
N PHE A 60 5.38 -8.12 -8.94
CA PHE A 60 3.98 -7.72 -8.99
C PHE A 60 3.83 -6.20 -9.11
N ARG A 61 2.67 -5.79 -9.59
CA ARG A 61 2.19 -4.41 -9.58
C ARG A 61 0.99 -4.31 -8.66
N LEU A 62 1.04 -3.35 -7.76
CA LEU A 62 -0.09 -2.91 -6.97
C LEU A 62 -0.49 -1.50 -7.43
N GLN A 63 -1.77 -1.30 -7.67
CA GLN A 63 -2.32 -0.01 -8.08
C GLN A 63 -3.48 0.37 -7.17
N LEU A 64 -3.37 1.52 -6.54
CA LEU A 64 -4.41 2.10 -5.71
C LEU A 64 -5.21 3.12 -6.52
N ILE A 65 -6.53 2.98 -6.52
CA ILE A 65 -7.48 3.85 -7.22
C ILE A 65 -8.48 4.37 -6.17
N PRO A 66 -8.30 5.62 -5.69
CA PRO A 66 -9.27 6.25 -4.80
C PRO A 66 -10.65 6.43 -5.46
N GLU A 67 -11.70 6.53 -4.66
CA GLU A 67 -13.05 6.79 -5.15
C GLU A 67 -13.12 8.07 -6.00
N GLY A 68 -13.77 7.97 -7.17
CA GLY A 68 -13.88 9.07 -8.14
C GLY A 68 -12.66 9.28 -9.03
N GLU A 69 -11.55 8.60 -8.76
CA GLU A 69 -10.40 8.56 -9.68
C GLU A 69 -10.58 7.44 -10.71
N THR A 70 -9.91 7.61 -11.84
CA THR A 70 -9.87 6.58 -12.89
C THR A 70 -8.53 5.90 -12.91
N ASP A 71 -8.51 4.64 -13.33
CA ASP A 71 -7.26 3.97 -13.68
C ASP A 71 -6.51 4.82 -14.71
N ARG A 72 -5.40 5.42 -14.29
CA ARG A 72 -4.49 6.11 -15.20
C ARG A 72 -3.46 5.10 -15.65
N PRO A 73 -3.30 4.89 -16.97
CA PRO A 73 -2.22 4.07 -17.45
C PRO A 73 -0.92 4.60 -16.83
N GLY A 74 -0.23 3.74 -16.07
CA GLY A 74 1.04 4.08 -15.45
C GLY A 74 2.03 4.53 -16.52
N ASN A 75 3.15 5.11 -16.09
CA ASN A 75 4.22 5.49 -17.01
C ASN A 75 4.59 4.27 -17.89
N PRO A 76 4.35 4.32 -19.21
CA PRO A 76 4.48 3.16 -20.10
C PRO A 76 5.90 2.61 -20.22
N VAL A 77 6.88 3.31 -19.66
CA VAL A 77 8.28 3.00 -19.86
C VAL A 77 8.70 1.65 -19.25
N PHE A 78 7.97 1.09 -18.29
CA PHE A 78 8.47 -0.09 -17.57
C PHE A 78 7.42 -1.15 -17.17
N VAL A 79 6.18 -1.07 -17.62
CA VAL A 79 5.19 -2.10 -17.29
C VAL A 79 4.99 -3.01 -18.49
N PRO A 80 5.42 -4.28 -18.42
CA PRO A 80 5.11 -5.26 -19.47
C PRO A 80 3.61 -5.34 -19.67
N GLU A 81 3.15 -5.42 -20.93
CA GLU A 81 1.75 -5.69 -21.25
C GLU A 81 1.33 -7.10 -20.84
N THR A 82 2.31 -8.02 -20.78
CA THR A 82 2.10 -9.40 -20.35
C THR A 82 1.84 -9.49 -18.87
N ARG A 83 0.85 -10.31 -18.50
CA ARG A 83 0.54 -10.65 -17.12
C ARG A 83 0.98 -12.10 -16.87
N TYR A 84 1.61 -12.31 -15.71
CA TYR A 84 1.94 -13.65 -15.25
C TYR A 84 0.72 -14.20 -14.48
N PRO A 85 0.32 -15.47 -14.72
CA PRO A 85 -0.83 -16.05 -14.04
C PRO A 85 -0.55 -16.17 -12.54
N GLY A 86 -1.54 -15.79 -11.73
CA GLY A 86 -1.54 -16.00 -10.29
C GLY A 86 -2.75 -16.83 -9.86
N SER A 87 -2.63 -17.51 -8.75
CA SER A 87 -3.70 -18.25 -8.11
C SER A 87 -4.26 -17.47 -6.92
N PHE A 88 -5.58 -17.48 -6.78
CA PHE A 88 -6.28 -16.86 -5.65
C PHE A 88 -6.78 -17.94 -4.70
N SER A 89 -6.58 -17.72 -3.41
CA SER A 89 -7.19 -18.53 -2.34
C SER A 89 -7.74 -17.64 -1.24
N GLU A 90 -8.83 -18.08 -0.64
CA GLU A 90 -9.49 -17.37 0.45
C GLU A 90 -9.53 -18.26 1.70
N GLN A 91 -9.07 -17.69 2.82
CA GLN A 91 -9.08 -18.28 4.13
C GLN A 91 -10.00 -17.48 5.06
N GLU A 92 -10.19 -17.95 6.29
CA GLU A 92 -11.03 -17.28 7.28
C GLU A 92 -10.60 -15.84 7.55
N ARG A 93 -9.30 -15.62 7.81
CA ARG A 93 -8.74 -14.33 8.22
C ARG A 93 -7.97 -13.56 7.16
N PHE A 94 -7.65 -14.20 6.05
CA PHE A 94 -6.87 -13.59 4.99
C PHE A 94 -7.22 -14.15 3.61
N CYS A 95 -6.87 -13.41 2.59
CA CYS A 95 -6.85 -13.87 1.21
C CYS A 95 -5.41 -13.88 0.69
N GLU A 96 -5.12 -14.80 -0.21
CA GLU A 96 -3.82 -14.90 -0.86
C GLU A 96 -3.97 -14.83 -2.38
N TYR A 97 -3.04 -14.16 -3.00
CA TYR A 97 -2.87 -14.14 -4.44
C TYR A 97 -1.39 -14.33 -4.76
N GLY A 98 -1.05 -15.41 -5.47
CA GLY A 98 0.35 -15.79 -5.61
C GLY A 98 0.68 -16.56 -6.88
N THR A 99 1.97 -16.63 -7.15
CA THR A 99 2.63 -17.54 -8.09
C THR A 99 3.20 -18.74 -7.34
N GLU A 100 4.01 -19.55 -7.99
CA GLU A 100 4.73 -20.65 -7.31
C GLU A 100 5.81 -20.12 -6.35
N LYS A 101 6.36 -18.92 -6.60
CA LYS A 101 7.45 -18.34 -5.79
C LYS A 101 6.99 -17.26 -4.83
N LEU A 102 6.11 -16.37 -5.28
CA LEU A 102 5.73 -15.19 -4.53
C LEU A 102 4.25 -15.23 -4.15
N THR A 103 3.94 -15.00 -2.88
CA THR A 103 2.57 -14.93 -2.36
C THR A 103 2.34 -13.59 -1.70
N LEU A 104 1.28 -12.92 -2.13
CA LEU A 104 0.74 -11.72 -1.48
C LEU A 104 -0.43 -12.14 -0.60
N ARG A 105 -0.35 -11.81 0.67
CA ARG A 105 -1.41 -12.09 1.66
C ARG A 105 -2.02 -10.78 2.13
N PHE A 106 -3.35 -10.72 2.13
CA PHE A 106 -4.16 -9.58 2.54
C PHE A 106 -5.01 -9.96 3.76
N CYS A 107 -4.86 -9.24 4.86
CA CYS A 107 -5.69 -9.44 6.04
C CYS A 107 -7.12 -8.97 5.74
N LYS A 108 -8.14 -9.71 6.24
CA LYS A 108 -9.57 -9.39 6.04
C LYS A 108 -10.13 -8.47 7.12
N ASP A 109 -9.50 -8.39 8.28
CA ASP A 109 -9.97 -7.61 9.43
C ASP A 109 -9.55 -6.13 9.35
N TYR A 110 -8.42 -5.85 8.72
CA TYR A 110 -7.86 -4.52 8.51
C TYR A 110 -6.95 -4.54 7.27
N TRP A 111 -6.61 -3.38 6.73
CA TRP A 111 -5.70 -3.32 5.60
C TRP A 111 -4.26 -3.64 6.05
N GLU A 112 -3.74 -4.73 5.56
CA GLU A 112 -2.34 -5.13 5.63
C GLU A 112 -2.04 -6.06 4.45
N MET A 113 -1.03 -5.72 3.67
CA MET A 113 -0.44 -6.63 2.69
C MET A 113 0.87 -7.17 3.24
N SER A 114 1.07 -8.47 3.13
CA SER A 114 2.32 -9.16 3.44
C SER A 114 2.81 -9.92 2.22
N VAL A 115 4.11 -9.93 2.00
CA VAL A 115 4.76 -10.57 0.85
C VAL A 115 5.60 -11.74 1.34
N TYR A 116 5.38 -12.91 0.77
CA TYR A 116 6.09 -14.15 1.10
C TYR A 116 6.81 -14.69 -0.13
N GLU A 117 8.03 -15.17 0.02
CA GLU A 117 8.77 -15.95 -0.96
C GLU A 117 8.96 -17.38 -0.42
N GLU A 118 8.50 -18.38 -1.17
CA GLU A 118 8.61 -19.80 -0.80
C GLU A 118 8.10 -20.09 0.64
N GLY A 119 7.12 -19.31 1.11
CA GLY A 119 6.53 -19.45 2.44
C GLY A 119 7.20 -18.63 3.54
N GLU A 120 8.35 -18.00 3.28
CA GLU A 120 9.04 -17.11 4.20
C GLU A 120 8.56 -15.67 4.03
N LEU A 121 8.28 -14.98 5.15
CA LEU A 121 7.86 -13.58 5.12
C LEU A 121 9.05 -12.68 4.70
N LEU A 122 8.91 -12.03 3.54
CA LEU A 122 9.89 -11.06 3.06
C LEU A 122 9.66 -9.67 3.66
N THR A 123 8.46 -9.17 3.53
CA THR A 123 8.09 -7.83 4.00
C THR A 123 6.58 -7.72 4.19
N LYS A 124 6.16 -6.68 4.90
CA LYS A 124 4.75 -6.37 5.07
C LYS A 124 4.54 -4.87 5.28
N GLU A 125 3.32 -4.43 5.05
CA GLU A 125 2.94 -3.07 5.42
C GLU A 125 2.92 -2.89 6.94
N GLN A 126 3.16 -1.66 7.37
CA GLN A 126 3.01 -1.29 8.78
C GLN A 126 1.54 -1.10 9.10
N VAL A 127 1.04 -1.90 10.03
CA VAL A 127 -0.36 -1.82 10.46
C VAL A 127 -0.62 -0.53 11.23
N PHE A 128 -1.77 0.07 10.95
CA PHE A 128 -2.27 1.20 11.72
C PHE A 128 -2.55 0.79 13.18
N ASP A 129 -1.85 1.41 14.13
CA ASP A 129 -2.08 1.20 15.57
C ASP A 129 -2.81 2.41 16.17
N THR A 130 -4.09 2.20 16.53
CA THR A 130 -4.95 3.22 17.15
C THR A 130 -4.70 3.38 18.65
N ASN A 131 -3.95 2.48 19.29
CA ASN A 131 -3.85 2.38 20.75
C ASN A 131 -2.83 3.35 21.36
N VAL A 132 -2.05 4.05 20.57
CA VAL A 132 -1.01 4.95 21.06
C VAL A 132 -1.46 6.40 20.97
N ASP A 133 -2.07 6.93 22.03
CA ASP A 133 -2.39 8.35 22.26
C ASP A 133 -3.16 9.07 21.14
N ASN A 134 -3.94 8.36 20.34
CA ASN A 134 -4.59 8.91 19.15
C ASN A 134 -3.61 9.62 18.17
N ARG A 135 -2.35 9.29 18.20
CA ARG A 135 -1.33 9.77 17.28
C ARG A 135 -0.94 8.64 16.37
N TRP A 136 -0.92 8.91 15.09
CA TRP A 136 -0.37 7.94 14.14
C TRP A 136 1.15 7.98 14.23
N LYS A 137 1.75 6.88 14.59
CA LYS A 137 3.21 6.71 14.51
C LYS A 137 3.68 6.62 13.06
N TYR A 138 2.81 6.10 12.19
CA TYR A 138 3.09 5.84 10.79
C TYR A 138 1.90 6.32 9.96
N LEU A 139 2.17 6.69 8.71
CA LEU A 139 1.12 6.97 7.73
C LEU A 139 0.72 5.63 7.09
N PRO A 140 -0.50 5.12 7.29
CA PRO A 140 -0.99 3.95 6.59
C PRO A 140 -0.97 4.17 5.07
N THR A 141 -1.03 3.11 4.28
CA THR A 141 -1.19 3.21 2.84
C THR A 141 -2.44 4.01 2.50
N GLY A 142 -2.24 5.13 1.81
CA GLY A 142 -3.30 6.10 1.55
C GLY A 142 -2.83 7.24 0.67
N TRP A 143 -3.60 8.33 0.65
CA TRP A 143 -3.34 9.46 -0.24
C TRP A 143 -3.73 10.79 0.39
N HIS A 144 -3.16 11.85 -0.17
CA HIS A 144 -3.55 13.22 0.15
C HIS A 144 -4.37 13.83 -0.97
N TYR A 145 -5.29 14.68 -0.58
CA TYR A 145 -6.01 15.58 -1.46
C TYR A 145 -5.37 16.97 -1.47
N ASP A 146 -5.37 17.62 -2.61
CA ASP A 146 -5.04 19.05 -2.73
C ASP A 146 -6.22 19.93 -2.30
N GLU A 147 -6.04 21.26 -2.41
CA GLU A 147 -7.07 22.25 -2.06
C GLU A 147 -8.34 22.14 -2.96
N GLU A 148 -8.23 21.50 -4.10
CA GLU A 148 -9.33 21.26 -5.05
C GLU A 148 -10.03 19.91 -4.79
N GLY A 149 -9.55 19.14 -3.80
CA GLY A 149 -10.08 17.81 -3.47
C GLY A 149 -9.61 16.69 -4.39
N LYS A 150 -8.55 16.93 -5.18
CA LYS A 150 -7.97 15.94 -6.10
C LYS A 150 -6.85 15.17 -5.42
N CYS A 151 -6.78 13.88 -5.66
CA CYS A 151 -5.67 13.04 -5.20
C CYS A 151 -4.35 13.52 -5.80
N CYS A 152 -3.43 13.98 -4.96
CA CYS A 152 -2.17 14.57 -5.38
C CYS A 152 -0.92 13.80 -4.92
N ARG A 153 -1.04 12.92 -3.93
CA ARG A 153 0.09 12.18 -3.36
C ARG A 153 -0.37 10.86 -2.74
N ILE A 154 0.38 9.79 -2.98
CA ILE A 154 0.18 8.49 -2.37
C ILE A 154 1.29 8.24 -1.35
N HIS A 155 0.95 7.55 -0.26
CA HIS A 155 1.87 7.07 0.76
C HIS A 155 1.71 5.58 0.96
N GLU A 156 2.83 4.93 1.15
CA GLU A 156 2.91 3.54 1.57
C GLU A 156 3.98 3.42 2.66
N THR A 157 3.72 2.62 3.69
CA THR A 157 4.64 2.43 4.80
C THR A 157 4.87 0.94 5.02
N MET A 158 6.09 0.49 4.73
CA MET A 158 6.52 -0.88 4.93
C MET A 158 7.19 -1.04 6.29
N TYR A 159 7.01 -2.21 6.91
CA TYR A 159 7.72 -2.57 8.12
C TYR A 159 9.21 -2.80 7.79
N LEU A 160 10.08 -2.21 8.59
CA LEU A 160 11.53 -2.35 8.46
C LEU A 160 12.07 -3.25 9.57
N TYR A 161 12.60 -4.41 9.22
CA TYR A 161 13.27 -5.30 10.16
C TYR A 161 14.64 -4.74 10.58
N SER A 162 15.12 -5.20 11.75
CA SER A 162 16.33 -4.63 12.36
C SER A 162 17.61 -4.86 11.56
N ASP A 163 17.65 -5.87 10.71
CA ASP A 163 18.77 -6.28 9.87
C ASP A 163 18.66 -5.80 8.42
N GLU A 164 17.57 -5.12 8.06
CA GLU A 164 17.39 -4.57 6.74
C GLU A 164 18.11 -3.24 6.53
N ALA A 165 18.49 -2.97 5.28
CA ALA A 165 19.08 -1.72 4.85
C ALA A 165 18.49 -1.26 3.52
N PHE A 166 18.34 0.05 3.37
CA PHE A 166 17.85 0.66 2.13
C PHE A 166 18.99 1.30 1.37
N TRP A 167 19.11 0.96 0.10
CA TRP A 167 20.14 1.45 -0.80
C TRP A 167 19.52 2.15 -2.01
N GLY A 168 20.15 3.20 -2.50
CA GLY A 168 19.71 3.88 -3.72
C GLY A 168 18.95 5.18 -3.43
N PHE A 169 17.76 5.35 -4.05
CA PHE A 169 16.95 6.57 -4.08
C PHE A 169 17.56 7.74 -4.86
N GLY A 170 18.40 7.44 -5.86
CA GLY A 170 19.03 8.44 -6.74
C GLY A 170 20.19 9.21 -6.08
N GLU A 171 20.64 10.25 -6.74
CA GLU A 171 21.71 11.11 -6.22
C GLU A 171 21.20 11.96 -5.06
N LYS A 172 21.68 11.67 -3.85
CA LYS A 172 21.44 12.45 -2.64
C LYS A 172 22.75 12.56 -1.88
N PHE A 173 23.02 13.74 -1.33
CA PHE A 173 24.18 14.00 -0.46
C PHE A 173 23.95 13.42 0.96
N THR A 174 23.73 12.13 1.03
CA THR A 174 23.52 11.38 2.28
C THR A 174 24.20 10.03 2.16
N ASP A 175 24.27 9.29 3.25
CA ASP A 175 24.85 7.95 3.26
C ASP A 175 24.19 6.99 2.27
N LEU A 176 24.91 6.00 1.81
CA LEU A 176 24.41 4.98 0.89
C LEU A 176 23.27 4.18 1.50
N ASN A 177 23.37 3.82 2.78
CA ASN A 177 22.28 3.21 3.53
C ASN A 177 21.31 4.29 4.00
N LYS A 178 20.04 4.20 3.59
CA LYS A 178 18.97 5.17 3.87
C LYS A 178 18.11 4.81 5.07
N ARG A 179 18.57 3.93 5.91
CA ARG A 179 17.84 3.51 7.11
C ARG A 179 17.66 4.64 8.14
N GLY A 180 18.43 5.72 8.07
CA GLY A 180 18.29 6.93 8.91
C GLY A 180 19.16 6.89 10.11
#